data_207a97715c6be96ba0f688ed2bc9ebfe
#
_entry.id   207a97715c6be96ba0f688ed2bc9ebfe
#
_cell.length_a   1.000
_cell.length_b   1.000
_cell.length_c   1.000
_cell.angle_alpha   90.00
_cell.angle_beta   90.00
_cell.angle_gamma   90.00
#
_symmetry.space_group_name_H-M   'P 1'
#
loop_
_entity.id
_entity.type
_entity.pdbx_description
1 polymer ?
#
loop_
_entity_poly.entity_id
_entity_poly.type
_entity_poly.pdbx_seq_one_letter_code
_entity_poly.pdbx_strand_id
1 'polypeptide(L)'
;MTYRRLSAEALAEQDYDAFLTELHKSLTDGKTDPNEVVRDTLFEIYYGATRPDRESLSLAARAAMHTFDPRNIATEPEYYTDIDTKRYAERKPMIWLWQMFDRSPLGQNALLGHRFRRMLAPLIFRRVGDNFKCWHFVEWSFGYNLSFGNNVVVHRNVLLDDRGGIDIGDNVSISDYANVYSHNHNIYDIHDVETPETHIGSGVRLTYHATVLAGTTIGDHALIGTGAVVTRDVEPHHIVVGIPAKTVKVKNPTGIL
;
A
#
# COMPACT_ATOMS: atom_id res chain seq x y z
N MET A 1 3.86 -18.27 6.82
CA MET A 1 5.13 -17.77 7.41
C MET A 1 5.04 -17.74 8.92
N THR A 2 6.08 -18.21 9.61
CA THR A 2 6.18 -18.14 11.07
C THR A 2 6.89 -16.85 11.43
N TYR A 3 6.22 -15.91 12.08
CA TYR A 3 6.82 -14.68 12.56
C TYR A 3 7.07 -14.77 14.07
N ARG A 4 8.24 -14.31 14.50
CA ARG A 4 8.50 -14.12 15.92
C ARG A 4 7.59 -13.00 16.45
N ARG A 5 6.91 -13.23 17.56
CA ARG A 5 6.19 -12.17 18.26
C ARG A 5 7.21 -11.16 18.81
N LEU A 6 7.06 -9.91 18.45
CA LEU A 6 7.86 -8.79 18.95
C LEU A 6 6.98 -7.94 19.85
N SER A 7 7.57 -7.33 20.87
CA SER A 7 6.92 -6.38 21.78
C SER A 7 7.91 -5.26 22.12
N ALA A 8 7.39 -4.08 22.42
CA ALA A 8 8.12 -3.00 23.04
C ALA A 8 8.02 -3.07 24.57
N GLU A 9 8.64 -2.11 25.25
CA GLU A 9 8.41 -1.87 26.67
C GLU A 9 6.93 -1.46 26.90
N ALA A 10 6.40 -1.74 28.10
CA ALA A 10 4.99 -1.55 28.40
C ALA A 10 4.51 -0.10 28.17
N LEU A 11 5.34 0.88 28.54
CA LEU A 11 5.00 2.30 28.33
C LEU A 11 4.91 2.64 26.83
N ALA A 12 5.85 2.16 26.01
CA ALA A 12 5.83 2.39 24.57
C ALA A 12 4.63 1.70 23.90
N GLU A 13 4.25 0.50 24.34
CA GLU A 13 3.04 -0.19 23.84
C GLU A 13 1.78 0.63 24.14
N GLN A 14 1.69 1.17 25.37
CA GLN A 14 0.57 2.03 25.79
C GLN A 14 0.49 3.30 24.93
N ASP A 15 1.61 3.96 24.69
CA ASP A 15 1.67 5.19 23.89
C ASP A 15 1.29 4.92 22.43
N TYR A 16 1.76 3.79 21.86
CA TYR A 16 1.36 3.39 20.50
C TYR A 16 -0.13 3.12 20.37
N ASP A 17 -0.71 2.42 21.33
CA ASP A 17 -2.15 2.11 21.33
C ASP A 17 -2.99 3.38 21.53
N ALA A 18 -2.58 4.28 22.42
CA ALA A 18 -3.24 5.57 22.64
C ALA A 18 -3.21 6.43 21.34
N PHE A 19 -2.03 6.60 20.74
CA PHE A 19 -1.85 7.36 19.50
C PHE A 19 -2.74 6.82 18.37
N LEU A 20 -2.71 5.50 18.12
CA LEU A 20 -3.50 4.90 17.04
C LEU A 20 -5.00 5.00 17.29
N THR A 21 -5.44 4.84 18.53
CA THR A 21 -6.85 4.91 18.92
C THR A 21 -7.40 6.33 18.73
N GLU A 22 -6.66 7.34 19.19
CA GLU A 22 -7.06 8.74 19.07
C GLU A 22 -7.07 9.18 17.59
N LEU A 23 -6.03 8.86 16.84
CA LEU A 23 -5.94 9.18 15.43
C LEU A 23 -7.08 8.53 14.62
N HIS A 24 -7.32 7.24 14.81
CA HIS A 24 -8.44 6.55 14.14
C HIS A 24 -9.78 7.20 14.44
N LYS A 25 -10.03 7.52 15.73
CA LYS A 25 -11.25 8.20 16.14
C LYS A 25 -11.39 9.56 15.45
N SER A 26 -10.34 10.37 15.44
CA SER A 26 -10.35 11.70 14.82
C SER A 26 -10.58 11.66 13.31
N LEU A 27 -10.07 10.62 12.62
CA LEU A 27 -10.29 10.42 11.19
C LEU A 27 -11.69 9.91 10.82
N THR A 28 -12.42 9.28 11.78
CA THR A 28 -13.66 8.54 11.47
C THR A 28 -14.90 9.05 12.18
N ASP A 29 -14.77 9.97 13.15
CA ASP A 29 -15.91 10.45 13.95
C ASP A 29 -16.82 11.48 13.22
N GLY A 30 -16.40 11.94 12.05
CA GLY A 30 -17.14 12.90 11.21
C GLY A 30 -17.25 14.31 11.80
N LYS A 31 -16.50 14.62 12.86
CA LYS A 31 -16.57 15.94 13.54
C LYS A 31 -15.50 16.90 13.03
N THR A 32 -14.34 16.38 12.70
CA THR A 32 -13.19 17.16 12.20
C THR A 32 -12.92 16.79 10.75
N ASP A 33 -12.56 17.77 9.93
CA ASP A 33 -12.13 17.52 8.55
C ASP A 33 -10.87 16.64 8.57
N PRO A 34 -10.87 15.46 7.92
CA PRO A 34 -9.71 14.59 7.84
C PRO A 34 -8.42 15.30 7.32
N ASN A 35 -8.56 16.31 6.49
CA ASN A 35 -7.40 17.11 6.03
C ASN A 35 -6.75 17.87 7.19
N GLU A 36 -7.53 18.39 8.13
CA GLU A 36 -7.02 19.08 9.32
C GLU A 36 -6.36 18.10 10.27
N VAL A 37 -7.00 16.97 10.51
CA VAL A 37 -6.42 15.88 11.34
C VAL A 37 -5.07 15.46 10.80
N VAL A 38 -4.98 15.21 9.50
CA VAL A 38 -3.73 14.78 8.84
C VAL A 38 -2.65 15.86 8.93
N ARG A 39 -3.00 17.11 8.59
CA ARG A 39 -2.06 18.23 8.69
C ARG A 39 -1.46 18.36 10.10
N ASP A 40 -2.30 18.32 11.10
CA ASP A 40 -1.89 18.56 12.49
C ASP A 40 -1.12 17.35 13.03
N THR A 41 -1.55 16.12 12.74
CA THR A 41 -0.81 14.89 13.08
C THR A 41 0.58 14.87 12.43
N LEU A 42 0.70 15.21 11.15
CA LEU A 42 2.01 15.26 10.48
C LEU A 42 2.90 16.34 11.07
N PHE A 43 2.33 17.51 11.42
CA PHE A 43 3.09 18.53 12.09
C PHE A 43 3.68 18.04 13.42
N GLU A 44 2.88 17.36 14.24
CA GLU A 44 3.33 16.75 15.51
C GLU A 44 4.40 15.67 15.30
N ILE A 45 4.22 14.79 14.33
CA ILE A 45 5.20 13.73 14.00
C ILE A 45 6.57 14.32 13.62
N TYR A 46 6.57 15.40 12.84
CA TYR A 46 7.81 15.95 12.28
C TYR A 46 8.48 16.99 13.17
N TYR A 47 7.73 17.68 14.01
CA TYR A 47 8.25 18.77 14.85
C TYR A 47 8.14 18.50 16.36
N GLY A 48 7.47 17.44 16.78
CA GLY A 48 7.34 17.05 18.19
C GLY A 48 6.51 18.03 19.03
N ALA A 49 5.64 18.81 18.39
CA ALA A 49 4.82 19.80 19.08
C ALA A 49 3.48 19.99 18.33
N THR A 50 2.46 20.41 19.07
CA THR A 50 1.22 20.90 18.47
C THR A 50 1.50 22.09 17.56
N ARG A 51 0.66 22.28 16.54
CA ARG A 51 0.81 23.37 15.58
C ARG A 51 0.81 24.73 16.29
N PRO A 52 1.93 25.50 16.23
CA PRO A 52 1.98 26.84 16.80
C PRO A 52 1.18 27.83 15.97
N ASP A 53 0.98 29.04 16.53
CA ASP A 53 0.38 30.13 15.77
C ASP A 53 1.25 30.43 14.52
N ARG A 54 0.57 30.58 13.39
CA ARG A 54 1.21 30.84 12.07
C ARG A 54 2.19 32.01 12.12
N GLU A 55 1.86 33.08 12.84
CA GLU A 55 2.66 34.28 12.91
C GLU A 55 3.99 34.08 13.66
N SER A 56 4.06 33.07 14.53
CA SER A 56 5.30 32.70 15.24
C SER A 56 6.27 31.86 14.40
N LEU A 57 5.83 31.38 13.24
CA LEU A 57 6.60 30.47 12.38
C LEU A 57 7.48 31.21 11.38
N SER A 58 8.68 30.66 11.13
CA SER A 58 9.51 31.06 9.98
C SER A 58 8.78 30.75 8.65
N LEU A 59 9.20 31.40 7.57
CA LEU A 59 8.63 31.16 6.24
C LEU A 59 8.78 29.67 5.82
N ALA A 60 9.92 29.05 6.10
CA ALA A 60 10.16 27.63 5.81
C ALA A 60 9.22 26.71 6.61
N ALA A 61 9.01 26.99 7.89
CA ALA A 61 8.08 26.22 8.72
C ALA A 61 6.62 26.39 8.26
N ARG A 62 6.24 27.59 7.82
CA ARG A 62 4.92 27.82 7.19
C ARG A 62 4.75 27.04 5.89
N ALA A 63 5.76 27.00 5.03
CA ALA A 63 5.75 26.22 3.81
C ALA A 63 5.61 24.71 4.11
N ALA A 64 6.37 24.19 5.08
CA ALA A 64 6.26 22.80 5.53
C ALA A 64 4.86 22.48 6.08
N MET A 65 4.30 23.36 6.91
CA MET A 65 2.95 23.22 7.43
C MET A 65 1.89 23.15 6.32
N HIS A 66 2.06 23.98 5.27
CA HIS A 66 1.17 23.88 4.10
C HIS A 66 1.33 22.57 3.35
N THR A 67 2.55 22.03 3.24
CA THR A 67 2.81 20.73 2.59
C THR A 67 2.20 19.55 3.38
N PHE A 68 2.01 19.67 4.69
CA PHE A 68 1.33 18.62 5.45
C PHE A 68 -0.19 18.61 5.24
N ASP A 69 -0.77 19.67 4.73
CA ASP A 69 -2.21 19.72 4.42
C ASP A 69 -2.48 19.10 3.05
N PRO A 70 -3.23 17.99 2.98
CA PRO A 70 -3.51 17.28 1.72
C PRO A 70 -4.18 18.15 0.65
N ARG A 71 -4.86 19.23 1.04
CA ARG A 71 -5.50 20.17 0.12
C ARG A 71 -4.50 21.02 -0.68
N ASN A 72 -3.26 21.15 -0.18
CA ASN A 72 -2.24 22.01 -0.77
C ASN A 72 -1.21 21.26 -1.61
N ILE A 73 -1.36 19.96 -1.77
CA ILE A 73 -0.48 19.11 -2.56
C ILE A 73 -1.21 18.54 -3.77
N ALA A 74 -0.47 18.26 -4.83
CA ALA A 74 -0.91 17.40 -5.92
C ALA A 74 -0.12 16.11 -5.87
N THR A 75 -0.81 14.99 -6.03
CA THR A 75 -0.22 13.66 -6.14
C THR A 75 -0.23 13.20 -7.59
N GLU A 76 0.66 12.29 -7.95
CA GLU A 76 0.75 11.79 -9.33
C GLU A 76 -0.60 11.30 -9.89
N PRO A 77 -1.42 10.54 -9.14
CA PRO A 77 -2.72 10.06 -9.63
C PRO A 77 -3.67 11.17 -10.09
N GLU A 78 -3.55 12.37 -9.54
CA GLU A 78 -4.42 13.51 -9.92
C GLU A 78 -4.13 14.06 -11.33
N TYR A 79 -3.04 13.63 -11.98
CA TYR A 79 -2.73 13.93 -13.38
C TYR A 79 -3.40 12.96 -14.35
N TYR A 80 -3.93 11.82 -13.88
CA TYR A 80 -4.51 10.81 -14.75
C TYR A 80 -5.98 11.09 -15.05
N THR A 81 -6.37 10.95 -16.32
CA THR A 81 -7.74 11.24 -16.77
C THR A 81 -8.76 10.18 -16.37
N ASP A 82 -8.32 8.99 -16.02
CA ASP A 82 -9.13 7.86 -15.59
C ASP A 82 -9.38 7.82 -14.07
N ILE A 83 -8.90 8.82 -13.33
CA ILE A 83 -9.16 8.94 -11.90
C ILE A 83 -10.63 9.24 -11.59
N ASP A 84 -11.22 8.53 -10.64
CA ASP A 84 -12.44 8.98 -9.97
C ASP A 84 -12.08 10.04 -8.93
N THR A 85 -12.19 11.30 -9.31
CA THR A 85 -11.77 12.45 -8.50
C THR A 85 -12.49 12.53 -7.16
N LYS A 86 -13.77 12.11 -7.09
CA LYS A 86 -14.53 12.10 -5.84
C LYS A 86 -14.02 11.01 -4.89
N ARG A 87 -13.92 9.78 -5.39
CA ARG A 87 -13.40 8.66 -4.59
C ARG A 87 -11.97 8.90 -4.11
N TYR A 88 -11.15 9.52 -4.95
CA TYR A 88 -9.77 9.86 -4.60
C TYR A 88 -9.71 10.95 -3.54
N ALA A 89 -10.47 12.03 -3.68
CA ALA A 89 -10.51 13.13 -2.73
C ALA A 89 -10.90 12.68 -1.30
N GLU A 90 -11.81 11.72 -1.19
CA GLU A 90 -12.22 11.13 0.09
C GLU A 90 -11.07 10.35 0.78
N ARG A 91 -10.11 9.81 0.02
CA ARG A 91 -9.00 8.97 0.50
C ARG A 91 -7.67 9.69 0.58
N LYS A 92 -7.50 10.75 -0.18
CA LYS A 92 -6.27 11.50 -0.28
C LYS A 92 -5.67 11.90 1.07
N PRO A 93 -6.45 12.35 2.07
CA PRO A 93 -5.89 12.64 3.39
C PRO A 93 -5.18 11.45 4.01
N MET A 94 -5.80 10.26 4.00
CA MET A 94 -5.23 9.04 4.56
C MET A 94 -4.05 8.51 3.74
N ILE A 95 -4.10 8.65 2.41
CA ILE A 95 -2.98 8.31 1.51
C ILE A 95 -1.77 9.19 1.83
N TRP A 96 -1.97 10.49 1.94
CA TRP A 96 -0.90 11.43 2.27
C TRP A 96 -0.32 11.18 3.67
N LEU A 97 -1.19 10.93 4.65
CA LEU A 97 -0.75 10.57 5.99
C LEU A 97 0.11 9.31 6.00
N TRP A 98 -0.29 8.26 5.28
CA TRP A 98 0.50 7.04 5.15
C TRP A 98 1.86 7.29 4.52
N GLN A 99 1.89 7.97 3.38
CA GLN A 99 3.15 8.25 2.66
C GLN A 99 4.12 9.09 3.48
N MET A 100 3.62 10.10 4.20
CA MET A 100 4.45 10.95 5.04
C MET A 100 4.87 10.24 6.34
N PHE A 101 4.00 9.44 6.94
CA PHE A 101 4.38 8.59 8.07
C PHE A 101 5.53 7.64 7.70
N ASP A 102 5.49 7.01 6.53
CA ASP A 102 6.55 6.12 6.05
C ASP A 102 7.91 6.82 5.90
N ARG A 103 7.91 8.12 5.62
CA ARG A 103 9.13 8.94 5.50
C ARG A 103 9.65 9.44 6.85
N SER A 104 8.87 9.28 7.91
CA SER A 104 9.30 9.62 9.28
C SER A 104 10.04 8.44 9.95
N PRO A 105 10.79 8.69 11.04
CA PRO A 105 11.39 7.60 11.83
C PRO A 105 10.35 6.61 12.37
N LEU A 106 9.11 7.04 12.61
CA LEU A 106 8.03 6.18 13.11
C LEU A 106 7.65 5.10 12.08
N GLY A 107 7.68 5.42 10.79
CA GLY A 107 7.37 4.49 9.70
C GLY A 107 8.35 3.30 9.61
N GLN A 108 9.59 3.48 10.09
CA GLN A 108 10.59 2.41 10.12
C GLN A 108 10.40 1.45 11.31
N ASN A 109 9.65 1.86 12.33
CA ASN A 109 9.35 1.01 13.48
C ASN A 109 8.31 -0.06 13.10
N ALA A 110 8.72 -1.32 12.99
CA ALA A 110 7.83 -2.40 12.59
C ALA A 110 6.63 -2.60 13.55
N LEU A 111 6.83 -2.37 14.86
CA LEU A 111 5.77 -2.53 15.87
C LEU A 111 4.64 -1.50 15.68
N LEU A 112 5.00 -0.24 15.60
CA LEU A 112 4.04 0.85 15.37
C LEU A 112 3.58 0.86 13.90
N GLY A 113 4.51 0.75 12.95
CA GLY A 113 4.22 0.91 11.53
C GLY A 113 3.23 -0.11 10.96
N HIS A 114 3.30 -1.39 11.36
CA HIS A 114 2.32 -2.38 10.92
C HIS A 114 0.92 -2.10 11.48
N ARG A 115 0.82 -1.63 12.73
CA ARG A 115 -0.46 -1.27 13.35
C ARG A 115 -1.06 -0.03 12.67
N PHE A 116 -0.23 0.98 12.44
CA PHE A 116 -0.63 2.21 11.78
C PHE A 116 -1.17 1.95 10.36
N ARG A 117 -0.43 1.21 9.54
CA ARG A 117 -0.85 0.88 8.17
C ARG A 117 -2.10 0.00 8.15
N ARG A 118 -2.22 -0.95 9.08
CA ARG A 118 -3.45 -1.76 9.22
C ARG A 118 -4.65 -0.92 9.60
N MET A 119 -4.47 0.10 10.44
CA MET A 119 -5.53 1.02 10.86
C MET A 119 -6.01 1.89 9.68
N LEU A 120 -5.09 2.39 8.85
CA LEU A 120 -5.43 3.23 7.71
C LEU A 120 -5.93 2.45 6.48
N ALA A 121 -5.48 1.22 6.28
CA ALA A 121 -5.76 0.44 5.08
C ALA A 121 -7.26 0.35 4.71
N PRO A 122 -8.21 0.10 5.64
CA PRO A 122 -9.64 0.08 5.32
C PRO A 122 -10.22 1.45 4.90
N LEU A 123 -9.55 2.54 5.26
CA LEU A 123 -9.94 3.90 4.88
C LEU A 123 -9.46 4.29 3.46
N ILE A 124 -8.53 3.51 2.90
CA ILE A 124 -7.91 3.77 1.61
C ILE A 124 -8.37 2.74 0.57
N PHE A 125 -8.24 1.45 0.89
CA PHE A 125 -8.41 0.36 -0.06
C PHE A 125 -9.87 -0.10 -0.18
N ARG A 126 -10.21 -0.70 -1.32
CA ARG A 126 -11.56 -1.22 -1.61
C ARG A 126 -11.97 -2.30 -0.60
N ARG A 127 -11.05 -3.18 -0.23
CA ARG A 127 -11.25 -4.26 0.75
C ARG A 127 -9.93 -4.62 1.42
N VAL A 128 -9.98 -4.89 2.72
CA VAL A 128 -8.82 -5.38 3.48
C VAL A 128 -9.30 -6.48 4.42
N GLY A 129 -8.76 -7.68 4.26
CA GLY A 129 -9.03 -8.80 5.14
C GLY A 129 -8.24 -8.76 6.45
N ASP A 130 -8.46 -9.80 7.27
CA ASP A 130 -7.82 -9.92 8.58
C ASP A 130 -6.31 -10.13 8.48
N ASN A 131 -5.59 -9.68 9.51
CA ASN A 131 -4.15 -9.86 9.67
C ASN A 131 -3.31 -9.31 8.50
N PHE A 132 -3.79 -8.24 7.85
CA PHE A 132 -3.03 -7.51 6.84
C PHE A 132 -1.74 -6.93 7.46
N LYS A 133 -0.61 -7.12 6.79
CA LYS A 133 0.69 -6.57 7.17
C LYS A 133 1.31 -5.87 5.97
N CYS A 134 1.67 -4.62 6.16
CA CYS A 134 2.33 -3.83 5.14
C CYS A 134 3.59 -3.17 5.72
N TRP A 135 4.70 -3.29 5.03
CA TRP A 135 5.94 -2.61 5.34
C TRP A 135 5.92 -1.19 4.75
N HIS A 136 6.93 -0.41 5.06
CA HIS A 136 7.06 0.97 4.57
C HIS A 136 7.40 1.04 3.08
N PHE A 137 7.10 2.18 2.47
CA PHE A 137 7.36 2.51 1.07
C PHE A 137 6.65 1.55 0.09
N VAL A 138 5.46 1.10 0.43
CA VAL A 138 4.56 0.50 -0.55
C VAL A 138 3.81 1.61 -1.24
N GLU A 139 3.81 1.59 -2.58
CA GLU A 139 3.19 2.61 -3.41
C GLU A 139 2.03 2.01 -4.22
N TRP A 140 1.06 2.84 -4.54
CA TRP A 140 -0.10 2.50 -5.37
C TRP A 140 -0.58 3.74 -6.12
N SER A 141 -1.38 3.55 -7.17
CA SER A 141 -1.93 4.67 -7.94
C SER A 141 -3.15 5.28 -7.23
N PHE A 142 -4.28 4.61 -7.19
CA PHE A 142 -5.52 5.17 -6.64
C PHE A 142 -5.85 4.68 -5.23
N GLY A 143 -5.48 3.45 -4.89
CA GLY A 143 -5.82 2.78 -3.64
C GLY A 143 -7.24 2.22 -3.61
N TYR A 144 -8.22 2.97 -4.09
CA TYR A 144 -9.62 2.55 -4.06
C TYR A 144 -9.97 1.38 -5.00
N ASN A 145 -9.05 0.92 -5.82
CA ASN A 145 -9.21 -0.25 -6.67
C ASN A 145 -8.42 -1.48 -6.16
N LEU A 146 -7.74 -1.35 -5.01
CA LEU A 146 -7.02 -2.46 -4.37
C LEU A 146 -7.93 -3.27 -3.44
N SER A 147 -7.85 -4.59 -3.55
CA SER A 147 -8.47 -5.54 -2.61
C SER A 147 -7.45 -6.50 -2.07
N PHE A 148 -7.47 -6.72 -0.76
CA PHE A 148 -6.63 -7.68 -0.05
C PHE A 148 -7.48 -8.68 0.71
N GLY A 149 -7.16 -9.97 0.57
CA GLY A 149 -7.69 -11.06 1.39
C GLY A 149 -7.08 -11.10 2.79
N ASN A 150 -7.30 -12.22 3.47
CA ASN A 150 -6.79 -12.45 4.82
C ASN A 150 -5.31 -12.86 4.80
N ASN A 151 -4.56 -12.51 5.86
CA ASN A 151 -3.16 -12.90 6.05
C ASN A 151 -2.23 -12.45 4.92
N VAL A 152 -2.50 -11.34 4.27
CA VAL A 152 -1.65 -10.78 3.21
C VAL A 152 -0.48 -10.02 3.83
N VAL A 153 0.71 -10.24 3.27
CA VAL A 153 1.92 -9.51 3.66
C VAL A 153 2.52 -8.84 2.43
N VAL A 154 2.64 -7.52 2.49
CA VAL A 154 3.29 -6.69 1.47
C VAL A 154 4.58 -6.13 2.05
N HIS A 155 5.70 -6.46 1.41
CA HIS A 155 7.02 -6.00 1.84
C HIS A 155 7.37 -4.61 1.27
N ARG A 156 8.59 -4.14 1.55
CA ARG A 156 9.05 -2.77 1.24
C ARG A 156 9.17 -2.52 -0.26
N ASN A 157 8.95 -1.27 -0.65
CA ASN A 157 9.17 -0.80 -2.02
C ASN A 157 8.41 -1.64 -3.07
N VAL A 158 7.24 -2.13 -2.71
CA VAL A 158 6.31 -2.80 -3.63
C VAL A 158 5.47 -1.73 -4.32
N LEU A 159 5.29 -1.85 -5.64
CA LEU A 159 4.36 -1.04 -6.40
C LEU A 159 3.13 -1.86 -6.78
N LEU A 160 1.95 -1.36 -6.44
CA LEU A 160 0.65 -1.90 -6.80
C LEU A 160 -0.10 -0.88 -7.64
N ASP A 161 0.10 -0.89 -8.94
CA ASP A 161 -0.53 0.07 -9.84
C ASP A 161 -1.97 -0.35 -10.15
N ASP A 162 -2.89 0.18 -9.35
CA ASP A 162 -4.31 -0.23 -9.31
C ASP A 162 -5.24 0.58 -10.21
N ARG A 163 -4.76 1.17 -11.31
CA ARG A 163 -5.61 1.95 -12.22
C ARG A 163 -6.78 1.13 -12.75
N GLY A 164 -6.54 -0.12 -13.19
CA GLY A 164 -7.57 -1.07 -13.61
C GLY A 164 -8.13 -1.94 -12.49
N GLY A 165 -7.48 -1.94 -11.35
CA GLY A 165 -7.84 -2.78 -10.20
C GLY A 165 -6.91 -3.98 -10.01
N ILE A 166 -6.63 -4.27 -8.73
CA ILE A 166 -5.87 -5.47 -8.33
C ILE A 166 -6.63 -6.17 -7.21
N ASP A 167 -6.98 -7.42 -7.44
CA ASP A 167 -7.58 -8.29 -6.41
C ASP A 167 -6.56 -9.32 -5.92
N ILE A 168 -6.27 -9.30 -4.63
CA ILE A 168 -5.27 -10.17 -3.98
C ILE A 168 -6.00 -11.08 -3.00
N GLY A 169 -5.85 -12.40 -3.20
CA GLY A 169 -6.45 -13.44 -2.38
C GLY A 169 -5.84 -13.59 -0.99
N ASP A 170 -6.22 -14.66 -0.30
CA ASP A 170 -5.78 -14.96 1.06
C ASP A 170 -4.36 -15.54 1.10
N ASN A 171 -3.65 -15.33 2.22
CA ASN A 171 -2.34 -15.93 2.49
C ASN A 171 -1.26 -15.59 1.44
N VAL A 172 -1.36 -14.44 0.81
CA VAL A 172 -0.43 -13.96 -0.21
C VAL A 172 0.78 -13.26 0.43
N SER A 173 1.95 -13.48 -0.16
CA SER A 173 3.19 -12.76 0.22
C SER A 173 3.80 -12.09 -1.00
N ILE A 174 3.94 -10.78 -0.94
CA ILE A 174 4.57 -9.94 -1.96
C ILE A 174 5.89 -9.42 -1.39
N SER A 175 7.01 -9.89 -1.94
CA SER A 175 8.35 -9.54 -1.45
C SER A 175 8.81 -8.16 -1.95
N ASP A 176 9.90 -7.68 -1.34
CA ASP A 176 10.46 -6.36 -1.62
C ASP A 176 10.70 -6.13 -3.13
N TYR A 177 10.38 -4.92 -3.60
CA TYR A 177 10.54 -4.46 -4.99
C TYR A 177 9.72 -5.24 -6.03
N ALA A 178 8.75 -6.03 -5.64
CA ALA A 178 7.82 -6.60 -6.60
C ALA A 178 6.86 -5.54 -7.12
N ASN A 179 6.45 -5.67 -8.39
CA ASN A 179 5.54 -4.74 -9.05
C ASN A 179 4.34 -5.50 -9.63
N VAL A 180 3.14 -4.97 -9.43
CA VAL A 180 1.91 -5.49 -10.03
C VAL A 180 1.21 -4.34 -10.73
N TYR A 181 0.97 -4.52 -12.02
CA TYR A 181 0.33 -3.51 -12.87
C TYR A 181 -1.09 -3.92 -13.25
N SER A 182 -1.95 -2.94 -13.43
CA SER A 182 -3.30 -3.10 -13.97
C SER A 182 -3.64 -2.06 -15.04
N HIS A 183 -2.63 -1.48 -15.70
CA HIS A 183 -2.83 -0.68 -16.91
C HIS A 183 -1.73 -0.95 -17.94
N ASN A 184 -2.06 -0.69 -19.19
CA ASN A 184 -1.15 -0.73 -20.33
C ASN A 184 -1.32 0.54 -21.16
N HIS A 185 -0.27 1.01 -21.80
CA HIS A 185 -0.33 2.02 -22.83
C HIS A 185 -0.30 1.37 -24.21
N ASN A 186 -1.12 1.87 -25.12
CA ASN A 186 -1.04 1.48 -26.51
C ASN A 186 0.33 1.88 -27.09
N ILE A 187 0.95 0.97 -27.83
CA ILE A 187 2.29 1.20 -28.40
C ILE A 187 2.31 2.25 -29.50
N TYR A 188 1.18 2.58 -30.10
CA TYR A 188 1.04 3.56 -31.18
C TYR A 188 0.47 4.89 -30.68
N ASP A 189 -0.35 4.88 -29.62
CA ASP A 189 -0.92 6.07 -29.01
C ASP A 189 -0.84 5.98 -27.48
N ILE A 190 0.09 6.74 -26.90
CA ILE A 190 0.32 6.74 -25.44
C ILE A 190 -0.88 7.27 -24.66
N HIS A 191 -1.81 8.00 -25.29
CA HIS A 191 -3.04 8.49 -24.66
C HIS A 191 -4.14 7.43 -24.59
N ASP A 192 -4.02 6.37 -25.38
CA ASP A 192 -4.92 5.22 -25.33
C ASP A 192 -4.43 4.26 -24.24
N VAL A 193 -5.15 4.24 -23.11
CA VAL A 193 -4.79 3.48 -21.91
C VAL A 193 -5.84 2.41 -21.66
N GLU A 194 -5.40 1.16 -21.63
CA GLU A 194 -6.22 0.03 -21.21
C GLU A 194 -6.00 -0.24 -19.72
N THR A 195 -7.08 -0.49 -18.98
CA THR A 195 -7.04 -0.72 -17.54
C THR A 195 -7.67 -2.07 -17.15
N PRO A 196 -7.10 -3.21 -17.60
CA PRO A 196 -7.59 -4.52 -17.21
C PRO A 196 -7.28 -4.85 -15.77
N GLU A 197 -8.21 -5.47 -15.05
CA GLU A 197 -8.00 -5.93 -13.67
C GLU A 197 -6.98 -7.07 -13.62
N THR A 198 -6.10 -7.05 -12.62
CA THR A 198 -5.09 -8.09 -12.36
C THR A 198 -5.47 -8.88 -11.12
N HIS A 199 -5.40 -10.22 -11.19
CA HIS A 199 -5.82 -11.10 -10.12
C HIS A 199 -4.65 -11.93 -9.57
N ILE A 200 -4.46 -11.88 -8.25
CA ILE A 200 -3.46 -12.68 -7.53
C ILE A 200 -4.21 -13.66 -6.63
N GLY A 201 -4.19 -14.95 -6.99
CA GLY A 201 -4.86 -16.03 -6.26
C GLY A 201 -4.34 -16.23 -4.83
N SER A 202 -5.05 -17.07 -4.07
CA SER A 202 -4.71 -17.37 -2.69
C SER A 202 -3.41 -18.18 -2.58
N GLY A 203 -2.62 -17.94 -1.53
CA GLY A 203 -1.36 -18.65 -1.28
C GLY A 203 -0.23 -18.35 -2.26
N VAL A 204 -0.41 -17.36 -3.13
CA VAL A 204 0.60 -16.93 -4.10
C VAL A 204 1.79 -16.27 -3.40
N ARG A 205 2.97 -16.50 -3.94
CA ARG A 205 4.20 -15.83 -3.52
C ARG A 205 4.83 -15.10 -4.70
N LEU A 206 4.83 -13.78 -4.65
CA LEU A 206 5.65 -12.94 -5.52
C LEU A 206 6.99 -12.72 -4.82
N THR A 207 8.08 -13.21 -5.42
CA THR A 207 9.39 -13.05 -4.79
C THR A 207 10.09 -11.75 -5.24
N TYR A 208 11.28 -11.49 -4.72
CA TYR A 208 12.01 -10.22 -4.94
C TYR A 208 12.03 -9.79 -6.41
N HIS A 209 11.71 -8.51 -6.68
CA HIS A 209 11.73 -7.92 -8.02
C HIS A 209 10.84 -8.63 -9.06
N ALA A 210 9.90 -9.47 -8.63
CA ALA A 210 8.94 -10.06 -9.56
C ALA A 210 8.02 -8.96 -10.13
N THR A 211 7.72 -9.04 -11.42
CA THR A 211 6.83 -8.12 -12.10
C THR A 211 5.65 -8.89 -12.70
N VAL A 212 4.44 -8.44 -12.42
CA VAL A 212 3.18 -8.97 -12.97
C VAL A 212 2.57 -7.90 -13.85
N LEU A 213 2.41 -8.19 -15.15
CA LEU A 213 1.83 -7.25 -16.10
C LEU A 213 0.31 -7.22 -15.99
N ALA A 214 -0.27 -6.12 -16.46
CA ALA A 214 -1.69 -5.83 -16.39
C ALA A 214 -2.58 -6.91 -17.05
N GLY A 215 -3.73 -7.17 -16.45
CA GLY A 215 -4.72 -8.11 -16.98
C GLY A 215 -4.35 -9.58 -16.80
N THR A 216 -3.28 -9.90 -16.05
CA THR A 216 -2.90 -11.30 -15.81
C THR A 216 -3.58 -11.88 -14.57
N THR A 217 -3.87 -13.18 -14.64
CA THR A 217 -4.35 -13.97 -13.50
C THR A 217 -3.25 -14.90 -13.00
N ILE A 218 -2.87 -14.78 -11.74
CA ILE A 218 -1.94 -15.68 -11.07
C ILE A 218 -2.74 -16.67 -10.25
N GLY A 219 -2.75 -17.94 -10.67
CA GLY A 219 -3.50 -19.01 -10.03
C GLY A 219 -3.04 -19.32 -8.60
N ASP A 220 -3.94 -19.91 -7.83
CA ASP A 220 -3.71 -20.23 -6.40
C ASP A 220 -2.42 -21.00 -6.17
N HIS A 221 -1.73 -20.64 -5.08
CA HIS A 221 -0.48 -21.29 -4.65
C HIS A 221 0.68 -21.19 -5.68
N ALA A 222 0.57 -20.41 -6.74
CA ALA A 222 1.68 -20.18 -7.65
C ALA A 222 2.87 -19.47 -6.94
N LEU A 223 4.05 -19.61 -7.53
CA LEU A 223 5.25 -18.90 -7.09
C LEU A 223 5.89 -18.20 -8.29
N ILE A 224 6.02 -16.90 -8.19
CA ILE A 224 6.71 -16.07 -9.17
C ILE A 224 8.13 -15.88 -8.66
N GLY A 225 9.10 -16.42 -9.41
CA GLY A 225 10.52 -16.41 -9.02
C GLY A 225 11.15 -15.02 -9.09
N THR A 226 12.27 -14.87 -8.41
CA THR A 226 13.01 -13.60 -8.31
C THR A 226 13.32 -13.04 -9.69
N GLY A 227 12.97 -11.77 -9.92
CA GLY A 227 13.21 -11.06 -11.18
C GLY A 227 12.39 -11.57 -12.37
N ALA A 228 11.41 -12.44 -12.15
CA ALA A 228 10.56 -12.92 -13.24
C ALA A 228 9.58 -11.84 -13.70
N VAL A 229 9.32 -11.78 -15.01
CA VAL A 229 8.30 -10.91 -15.62
C VAL A 229 7.18 -11.75 -16.19
N VAL A 230 6.03 -11.72 -15.51
CA VAL A 230 4.82 -12.44 -15.91
C VAL A 230 4.07 -11.62 -16.94
N THR A 231 3.92 -12.17 -18.14
CA THR A 231 3.28 -11.52 -19.30
C THR A 231 1.98 -12.19 -19.74
N ARG A 232 1.56 -13.24 -19.05
CA ARG A 232 0.33 -14.01 -19.29
C ARG A 232 -0.05 -14.78 -18.04
N ASP A 233 -1.25 -15.33 -18.00
CA ASP A 233 -1.76 -16.10 -16.88
C ASP A 233 -0.83 -17.22 -16.44
N VAL A 234 -0.82 -17.46 -15.13
CA VAL A 234 -0.06 -18.54 -14.48
C VAL A 234 -1.03 -19.50 -13.82
N GLU A 235 -0.96 -20.75 -14.22
CA GLU A 235 -1.80 -21.81 -13.67
C GLU A 235 -1.56 -22.03 -12.16
N PRO A 236 -2.56 -22.53 -11.42
CA PRO A 236 -2.40 -22.84 -10.00
C PRO A 236 -1.23 -23.80 -9.73
N HIS A 237 -0.55 -23.60 -8.61
CA HIS A 237 0.60 -24.41 -8.15
C HIS A 237 1.86 -24.31 -9.03
N HIS A 238 1.87 -23.54 -10.10
CA HIS A 238 3.04 -23.39 -10.97
C HIS A 238 4.12 -22.52 -10.31
N ILE A 239 5.37 -22.90 -10.54
CA ILE A 239 6.56 -22.11 -10.25
C ILE A 239 7.08 -21.57 -11.58
N VAL A 240 7.06 -20.26 -11.73
CA VAL A 240 7.49 -19.59 -12.96
C VAL A 240 8.71 -18.70 -12.69
N VAL A 241 9.64 -18.66 -13.64
CA VAL A 241 10.88 -17.84 -13.57
C VAL A 241 11.25 -17.28 -14.95
N GLY A 242 12.06 -16.26 -14.97
CA GLY A 242 12.66 -15.69 -16.20
C GLY A 242 11.85 -14.54 -16.81
N ILE A 243 12.34 -14.03 -17.94
CA ILE A 243 11.79 -12.92 -18.73
C ILE A 243 11.70 -13.35 -20.21
N PRO A 244 10.48 -13.56 -20.74
CA PRO A 244 9.21 -13.70 -20.03
C PRO A 244 9.19 -14.93 -19.11
N ALA A 245 8.35 -14.88 -18.08
CA ALA A 245 8.22 -15.96 -17.10
C ALA A 245 7.70 -17.25 -17.74
N LYS A 246 8.36 -18.38 -17.42
CA LYS A 246 7.98 -19.72 -17.90
C LYS A 246 7.94 -20.68 -16.72
N THR A 247 7.02 -21.64 -16.78
CA THR A 247 6.91 -22.73 -15.80
C THR A 247 8.17 -23.59 -15.81
N VAL A 248 8.79 -23.73 -14.65
CA VAL A 248 9.94 -24.64 -14.43
C VAL A 248 9.57 -25.81 -13.55
N LYS A 249 8.51 -25.72 -12.76
CA LYS A 249 8.04 -26.78 -11.88
C LYS A 249 6.57 -26.55 -11.54
N VAL A 250 5.85 -27.65 -11.27
CA VAL A 250 4.52 -27.63 -10.66
C VAL A 250 4.64 -28.19 -9.25
N LYS A 251 4.13 -27.47 -8.25
CA LYS A 251 4.11 -27.95 -6.87
C LYS A 251 3.15 -29.12 -6.75
N ASN A 252 3.54 -30.17 -6.05
CA ASN A 252 2.61 -31.21 -5.69
C ASN A 252 1.65 -30.67 -4.60
N PRO A 253 0.31 -30.71 -4.80
CA PRO A 253 -0.66 -30.24 -3.81
C PRO A 253 -0.55 -30.95 -2.45
N THR A 254 -0.02 -32.16 -2.42
CA THR A 254 0.14 -32.97 -1.18
C THR A 254 1.36 -32.55 -0.34
N GLY A 255 2.19 -31.60 -0.82
CA GLY A 255 3.33 -31.05 -0.08
C GLY A 255 4.49 -32.04 0.19
N ILE A 256 4.44 -33.22 -0.38
CA ILE A 256 5.54 -34.21 -0.30
C ILE A 256 6.48 -33.90 -1.47
N LEU A 257 7.74 -33.54 -1.15
CA LEU A 257 8.83 -33.38 -2.12
C LEU A 257 9.24 -34.74 -2.70
#